data_f0eb37c430d678e351a9dda44bc207e8
#
_entry.id   f0eb37c430d678e351a9dda44bc207e8
#
_cell.length_a   1.000
_cell.length_b   1.000
_cell.length_c   1.000
_cell.angle_alpha   90.00
_cell.angle_beta   90.00
_cell.angle_gamma   90.00
#
_symmetry.space_group_name_H-M   'P 1'
#
loop_
_entity.id
_entity.type
_entity.pdbx_description
1 polymer ?
#
loop_
_entity_poly.entity_id
_entity_poly.type
_entity_poly.pdbx_seq_one_letter_code
_entity_poly.pdbx_strand_id
1 'polypeptide(L)'
;MPPWILIPCLAAVAGRRRRGESLPETVRRLADTTEICLAPGAATECVAADLARLGQVYRDFRCRPEDGEAAITLPPSDLAPVFDPLLQPSRYKGAYGGRGSGKSHAFAELLVRRCVEAAPLRAVCIREVQRSLDQSVKRLIEDKIQALGLGRHFRVQADRILGPGGGRIIFQGMQNHTAESIKSLEGYDIAWVEEAQALSICSLDLLRPTIRKPGSELWFTWNPPQASDPVDAMFRAGPPPPDAALVRVNWSDNPHFPAVLQAEMEWDRGRDPDKHQHVWLGGYQTFSEARVFRNWKVEGFETPADARFLYGADWGFARDPTVLVRCFVQGRTLFVDHEAYRVGCEIDRTPDLFDAIPGSRRGPIIADSSRPETISYMQRNGFGSITGSTKGAGSVKEGVEFLKAHDIRVHPRCRYLIDELALYSYRTHPKTGEIQSELEDRENHAVDALRYAVEGLRRGGYDSSMKWV
;
A
#
# COMPACT_ATOMS: atom_id res chain seq x y z
N MET A 1 42.36 21.24 4.56
CA MET A 1 41.28 20.44 3.97
C MET A 1 41.34 19.01 4.50
N PRO A 2 40.24 18.43 4.94
CA PRO A 2 40.22 17.02 5.34
C PRO A 2 40.49 16.12 4.12
N PRO A 3 41.25 15.04 4.26
CA PRO A 3 41.67 14.18 3.15
C PRO A 3 40.51 13.58 2.33
N TRP A 4 39.34 13.41 2.93
CA TRP A 4 38.16 12.84 2.27
C TRP A 4 37.45 13.78 1.28
N ILE A 5 37.78 15.11 1.29
CA ILE A 5 37.30 16.08 0.30
C ILE A 5 38.30 16.19 -0.86
N LEU A 6 39.58 16.04 -0.56
CA LEU A 6 40.68 16.20 -1.56
C LEU A 6 40.72 15.01 -2.54
N ILE A 7 40.51 13.80 -2.07
CA ILE A 7 40.67 12.56 -2.86
C ILE A 7 39.69 12.48 -4.04
N PRO A 8 38.37 12.76 -3.89
CA PRO A 8 37.46 12.78 -5.03
C PRO A 8 37.75 13.87 -6.05
N CYS A 9 38.23 15.04 -5.62
CA CYS A 9 38.61 16.13 -6.52
C CYS A 9 39.85 15.78 -7.33
N LEU A 10 40.85 15.18 -6.70
CA LEU A 10 42.08 14.72 -7.36
C LEU A 10 41.80 13.58 -8.35
N ALA A 11 40.88 12.66 -8.01
CA ALA A 11 40.47 11.58 -8.92
C ALA A 11 39.75 12.10 -10.18
N ALA A 12 38.92 13.13 -10.02
CA ALA A 12 38.21 13.76 -11.13
C ALA A 12 39.18 14.56 -12.05
N VAL A 13 40.16 15.21 -11.46
CA VAL A 13 41.22 15.91 -12.21
C VAL A 13 42.12 14.92 -12.93
N ALA A 14 42.47 13.79 -12.30
CA ALA A 14 43.30 12.74 -12.90
C ALA A 14 42.63 12.11 -14.14
N GLY A 15 41.30 11.95 -14.13
CA GLY A 15 40.54 11.43 -15.27
C GLY A 15 40.53 12.35 -16.51
N ARG A 16 40.91 13.63 -16.37
CA ARG A 16 40.97 14.63 -17.47
C ARG A 16 42.40 14.97 -17.90
N ARG A 17 43.34 14.14 -17.52
CA ARG A 17 44.75 14.28 -17.88
C ARG A 17 44.95 14.03 -19.37
N ARG A 18 45.56 15.00 -20.09
CA ARG A 18 45.98 14.78 -21.47
C ARG A 18 47.18 13.84 -21.50
N ARG A 19 47.37 13.13 -22.61
CA ARG A 19 48.49 12.19 -22.77
C ARG A 19 49.84 12.95 -22.64
N GLY A 20 50.60 12.64 -21.59
CA GLY A 20 51.89 13.32 -21.29
C GLY A 20 51.80 14.52 -20.31
N GLU A 21 50.63 14.95 -19.90
CA GLU A 21 50.42 16.06 -18.97
C GLU A 21 50.61 15.60 -17.51
N SER A 22 51.29 16.37 -16.67
CA SER A 22 51.39 16.09 -15.23
C SER A 22 50.11 16.50 -14.48
N LEU A 23 49.86 15.94 -13.29
CA LEU A 23 48.69 16.28 -12.48
C LEU A 23 48.63 17.79 -12.12
N PRO A 24 49.76 18.44 -11.72
CA PRO A 24 49.79 19.89 -11.50
C PRO A 24 49.49 20.72 -12.75
N GLU A 25 49.94 20.30 -13.94
CA GLU A 25 49.62 20.96 -15.20
C GLU A 25 48.16 20.84 -15.56
N THR A 26 47.56 19.68 -15.35
CA THR A 26 46.11 19.47 -15.53
C THR A 26 45.28 20.37 -14.59
N VAL A 27 45.69 20.49 -13.32
CA VAL A 27 45.03 21.40 -12.35
C VAL A 27 45.17 22.86 -12.79
N ARG A 28 46.34 23.29 -13.21
CA ARG A 28 46.58 24.67 -13.68
C ARG A 28 45.72 24.97 -14.91
N ARG A 29 45.74 24.11 -15.92
CA ARG A 29 44.90 24.27 -17.11
C ARG A 29 43.44 24.36 -16.81
N LEU A 30 42.92 23.53 -15.89
CA LEU A 30 41.52 23.57 -15.49
C LEU A 30 41.19 24.83 -14.67
N ALA A 31 42.10 25.31 -13.84
CA ALA A 31 41.97 26.58 -13.12
C ALA A 31 41.92 27.78 -14.07
N ASP A 32 42.83 27.83 -15.06
CA ASP A 32 42.88 28.89 -16.05
C ASP A 32 41.65 28.95 -16.96
N THR A 33 41.01 27.81 -17.24
CA THR A 33 39.81 27.74 -18.07
C THR A 33 38.52 28.06 -17.30
N THR A 34 38.55 28.06 -15.96
CA THR A 34 37.37 28.24 -15.10
C THR A 34 37.42 29.47 -14.20
N GLU A 35 38.43 30.35 -14.36
CA GLU A 35 38.64 31.55 -13.50
C GLU A 35 38.75 31.25 -11.99
N ILE A 36 39.24 30.06 -11.61
CA ILE A 36 39.42 29.69 -10.21
C ILE A 36 40.76 30.21 -9.71
N CYS A 37 40.78 31.23 -8.84
CA CYS A 37 41.97 31.73 -8.19
C CYS A 37 42.48 30.77 -7.10
N LEU A 38 43.57 30.05 -7.38
CA LEU A 38 44.31 29.25 -6.41
C LEU A 38 45.48 30.05 -5.85
N ALA A 39 45.24 31.18 -5.17
CA ALA A 39 46.30 31.98 -4.56
C ALA A 39 46.71 31.37 -3.20
N PRO A 40 48.05 31.23 -2.91
CA PRO A 40 48.52 30.86 -1.59
C PRO A 40 48.24 31.99 -0.60
N GLY A 41 47.44 31.76 0.44
CA GLY A 41 47.18 32.71 1.52
C GLY A 41 45.83 33.41 1.51
N ALA A 42 44.88 32.94 0.70
CA ALA A 42 43.50 33.46 0.68
C ALA A 42 42.75 33.16 1.99
N ALA A 43 42.00 34.14 2.48
CA ALA A 43 41.19 34.03 3.70
C ALA A 43 40.11 32.95 3.57
N THR A 44 39.71 32.38 4.69
CA THR A 44 38.80 31.20 4.80
C THR A 44 37.48 31.35 4.02
N GLU A 45 37.01 32.58 3.82
CA GLU A 45 35.78 32.88 3.07
C GLU A 45 35.96 32.74 1.53
N CYS A 46 37.14 33.11 0.98
CA CYS A 46 37.46 32.86 -0.42
C CYS A 46 37.59 31.37 -0.72
N VAL A 47 38.16 30.59 0.20
CA VAL A 47 38.30 29.14 0.06
C VAL A 47 36.93 28.43 0.07
N ALA A 48 35.98 28.92 0.84
CA ALA A 48 34.62 28.38 0.87
C ALA A 48 33.84 28.65 -0.44
N ALA A 49 34.00 29.86 -1.00
CA ALA A 49 33.41 30.24 -2.29
C ALA A 49 34.04 29.43 -3.46
N ASP A 50 35.36 29.23 -3.44
CA ASP A 50 36.08 28.46 -4.43
C ASP A 50 35.74 26.96 -4.32
N LEU A 51 35.53 26.45 -3.11
CA LEU A 51 35.05 25.08 -2.89
C LEU A 51 33.59 24.89 -3.37
N ALA A 52 32.74 25.88 -3.21
CA ALA A 52 31.39 25.86 -3.75
C ALA A 52 31.38 25.89 -5.29
N ARG A 53 32.28 26.73 -5.89
CA ARG A 53 32.50 26.76 -7.34
C ARG A 53 33.12 25.46 -7.86
N LEU A 54 34.13 24.90 -7.19
CA LEU A 54 34.68 23.58 -7.51
C LEU A 54 33.62 22.48 -7.38
N GLY A 55 32.79 22.55 -6.39
CA GLY A 55 31.66 21.65 -6.24
C GLY A 55 30.61 21.79 -7.34
N GLN A 56 30.38 23.02 -7.84
CA GLN A 56 29.52 23.28 -8.99
C GLN A 56 30.19 22.79 -10.29
N VAL A 57 31.45 23.15 -10.52
CA VAL A 57 32.25 22.64 -11.65
C VAL A 57 32.30 21.11 -11.63
N TYR A 58 32.44 20.49 -10.46
CA TYR A 58 32.43 19.03 -10.33
C TYR A 58 31.04 18.43 -10.66
N ARG A 59 29.93 19.10 -10.27
CA ARG A 59 28.59 18.71 -10.68
C ARG A 59 28.40 18.88 -12.19
N ASP A 60 28.78 20.01 -12.73
CA ASP A 60 28.68 20.31 -14.17
C ASP A 60 29.58 19.40 -15.01
N PHE A 61 30.73 19.01 -14.47
CA PHE A 61 31.64 18.02 -15.07
C PHE A 61 31.12 16.59 -15.04
N ARG A 62 30.42 16.19 -13.96
CA ARG A 62 29.74 14.89 -13.89
C ARG A 62 28.48 14.83 -14.77
N CYS A 63 27.90 15.97 -15.06
CA CYS A 63 26.70 16.09 -15.87
C CYS A 63 26.95 16.38 -17.35
N ARG A 64 28.23 16.65 -17.75
CA ARG A 64 28.54 16.68 -19.18
C ARG A 64 28.66 15.25 -19.67
N PRO A 65 27.91 14.86 -20.73
CA PRO A 65 28.27 13.68 -21.50
C PRO A 65 29.75 13.78 -21.89
N GLU A 66 30.50 12.70 -21.76
CA GLU A 66 31.82 12.65 -22.33
C GLU A 66 31.73 13.08 -23.79
N ASP A 67 32.59 13.99 -24.25
CA ASP A 67 32.58 14.53 -25.60
C ASP A 67 32.48 13.35 -26.59
N GLY A 68 31.30 13.14 -27.19
CA GLY A 68 31.04 12.07 -28.16
C GLY A 68 29.92 11.09 -27.84
N GLU A 69 29.31 11.09 -26.66
CA GLU A 69 28.07 10.30 -26.51
C GLU A 69 26.91 11.00 -27.23
N ALA A 70 26.56 10.44 -28.39
CA ALA A 70 25.32 10.81 -29.07
C ALA A 70 24.14 10.76 -28.10
N ALA A 71 23.26 11.77 -28.15
CA ALA A 71 22.06 11.80 -27.34
C ALA A 71 21.35 10.44 -27.43
N ILE A 72 21.05 9.83 -26.28
CA ILE A 72 20.39 8.53 -26.23
C ILE A 72 19.01 8.70 -26.84
N THR A 73 18.79 8.09 -28.01
CA THR A 73 17.50 8.14 -28.70
C THR A 73 16.60 7.04 -28.15
N LEU A 74 15.48 7.44 -27.57
CA LEU A 74 14.45 6.51 -27.14
C LEU A 74 13.60 6.06 -28.34
N PRO A 75 13.32 4.76 -28.49
CA PRO A 75 12.37 4.30 -29.49
C PRO A 75 10.95 4.81 -29.15
N PRO A 76 10.02 4.84 -30.12
CA PRO A 76 8.62 5.12 -29.84
C PRO A 76 8.10 4.27 -28.69
N SER A 77 7.16 4.81 -27.90
CA SER A 77 6.51 4.06 -26.83
C SER A 77 5.47 3.10 -27.41
N ASP A 78 5.47 1.85 -26.95
CA ASP A 78 4.46 0.83 -27.29
C ASP A 78 3.46 0.64 -26.15
N LEU A 79 3.33 1.65 -25.30
CA LEU A 79 2.38 1.63 -24.18
C LEU A 79 0.95 1.78 -24.70
N ALA A 80 0.04 0.99 -24.16
CA ALA A 80 -1.38 1.12 -24.46
C ALA A 80 -1.87 2.54 -24.09
N PRO A 81 -2.77 3.17 -24.89
CA PRO A 81 -3.22 4.56 -24.70
C PRO A 81 -3.83 4.83 -23.31
N VAL A 82 -4.33 3.81 -22.63
CA VAL A 82 -4.85 3.93 -21.26
C VAL A 82 -3.80 4.46 -20.27
N PHE A 83 -2.51 4.32 -20.57
CA PHE A 83 -1.40 4.81 -19.75
C PHE A 83 -0.96 6.25 -20.06
N ASP A 84 -1.51 6.89 -21.10
CA ASP A 84 -1.13 8.26 -21.50
C ASP A 84 -1.20 9.29 -20.37
N PRO A 85 -2.19 9.26 -19.45
CA PRO A 85 -2.20 10.18 -18.30
C PRO A 85 -0.97 10.06 -17.39
N LEU A 86 -0.31 8.89 -17.36
CA LEU A 86 0.87 8.64 -16.52
C LEU A 86 2.17 9.18 -17.15
N LEU A 87 2.14 9.59 -18.42
CA LEU A 87 3.31 10.18 -19.10
C LEU A 87 3.60 11.60 -18.60
N GLN A 88 2.58 12.31 -18.12
CA GLN A 88 2.75 13.66 -17.58
C GLN A 88 3.36 13.62 -16.17
N PRO A 89 4.19 14.62 -15.79
CA PRO A 89 4.65 14.75 -14.43
C PRO A 89 3.48 14.84 -13.46
N SER A 90 3.50 14.03 -12.38
CA SER A 90 2.49 14.06 -11.32
C SER A 90 3.09 13.51 -10.04
N ARG A 91 2.75 14.11 -8.91
CA ARG A 91 3.24 13.65 -7.60
C ARG A 91 2.90 12.20 -7.32
N TYR A 92 1.69 11.80 -7.68
CA TYR A 92 1.22 10.43 -7.50
C TYR A 92 0.81 9.86 -8.85
N LYS A 93 1.33 8.67 -9.17
CA LYS A 93 0.89 7.90 -10.34
C LYS A 93 0.39 6.55 -9.89
N GLY A 94 -0.80 6.17 -10.33
CA GLY A 94 -1.40 4.91 -9.96
C GLY A 94 -2.03 4.17 -11.13
N ALA A 95 -1.81 2.84 -11.17
CA ALA A 95 -2.55 1.97 -12.06
C ALA A 95 -3.13 0.78 -11.29
N TYR A 96 -4.44 0.61 -11.36
CA TYR A 96 -5.14 -0.48 -10.70
C TYR A 96 -6.04 -1.25 -11.67
N GLY A 97 -6.32 -2.50 -11.34
CA GLY A 97 -7.18 -3.36 -12.14
C GLY A 97 -6.74 -4.81 -12.18
N GLY A 98 -7.29 -5.60 -13.12
CA GLY A 98 -7.11 -7.03 -13.19
C GLY A 98 -5.70 -7.51 -13.56
N ARG A 99 -5.47 -8.81 -13.43
CA ARG A 99 -4.24 -9.48 -13.88
C ARG A 99 -4.11 -9.44 -15.41
N GLY A 100 -2.87 -9.49 -15.89
CA GLY A 100 -2.58 -9.49 -17.32
C GLY A 100 -2.79 -8.14 -18.03
N SER A 101 -3.15 -7.09 -17.30
CA SER A 101 -3.41 -5.75 -17.84
C SER A 101 -2.17 -4.98 -18.29
N GLY A 102 -0.96 -5.49 -18.05
CA GLY A 102 0.28 -4.83 -18.46
C GLY A 102 0.78 -3.73 -17.52
N LYS A 103 0.15 -3.48 -16.36
CA LYS A 103 0.52 -2.41 -15.40
C LYS A 103 2.01 -2.39 -15.06
N SER A 104 2.54 -3.51 -14.58
CA SER A 104 3.96 -3.59 -14.18
C SER A 104 4.90 -3.41 -15.37
N HIS A 105 4.53 -3.90 -16.56
CA HIS A 105 5.28 -3.68 -17.79
C HIS A 105 5.31 -2.21 -18.20
N ALA A 106 4.19 -1.51 -18.10
CA ALA A 106 4.09 -0.09 -18.40
C ALA A 106 4.95 0.76 -17.44
N PHE A 107 4.86 0.48 -16.14
CA PHE A 107 5.65 1.21 -15.14
C PHE A 107 7.15 0.93 -15.24
N ALA A 108 7.55 -0.31 -15.57
CA ALA A 108 8.96 -0.63 -15.84
C ALA A 108 9.47 0.13 -17.07
N GLU A 109 8.69 0.20 -18.15
CA GLU A 109 9.06 0.98 -19.33
C GLU A 109 9.15 2.47 -19.04
N LEU A 110 8.14 3.04 -18.36
CA LEU A 110 8.15 4.44 -17.92
C LEU A 110 9.40 4.73 -17.08
N LEU A 111 9.76 3.85 -16.15
CA LEU A 111 10.93 4.03 -15.30
C LEU A 111 12.23 4.04 -16.12
N VAL A 112 12.40 3.11 -17.06
CA VAL A 112 13.57 3.06 -17.94
C VAL A 112 13.68 4.32 -18.80
N ARG A 113 12.55 4.80 -19.38
CA ARG A 113 12.51 6.04 -20.16
C ARG A 113 12.87 7.25 -19.31
N ARG A 114 12.32 7.36 -18.11
CA ARG A 114 12.64 8.44 -17.16
C ARG A 114 14.10 8.43 -16.74
N CYS A 115 14.74 7.27 -16.60
CA CYS A 115 16.18 7.17 -16.34
C CYS A 115 17.04 7.77 -17.45
N VAL A 116 16.58 7.72 -18.70
CA VAL A 116 17.27 8.32 -19.85
C VAL A 116 16.99 9.81 -19.96
N GLU A 117 15.72 10.21 -19.85
CA GLU A 117 15.25 11.59 -20.03
C GLU A 117 15.72 12.53 -18.92
N ALA A 118 15.76 12.05 -17.68
CA ALA A 118 16.06 12.84 -16.47
C ALA A 118 17.36 12.40 -15.79
N ALA A 119 18.38 11.97 -16.54
CA ALA A 119 19.67 11.54 -15.98
C ALA A 119 20.41 12.71 -15.30
N PRO A 120 21.00 12.48 -14.08
CA PRO A 120 21.02 11.24 -13.30
C PRO A 120 19.76 11.07 -12.44
N LEU A 121 19.01 10.01 -12.64
CA LEU A 121 17.80 9.71 -11.89
C LEU A 121 18.04 8.64 -10.81
N ARG A 122 17.50 8.86 -9.62
CA ARG A 122 17.49 7.88 -8.53
C ARG A 122 16.09 7.33 -8.33
N ALA A 123 15.92 6.04 -8.51
CA ALA A 123 14.65 5.38 -8.26
C ALA A 123 14.76 4.23 -7.26
N VAL A 124 13.70 3.98 -6.53
CA VAL A 124 13.55 2.81 -5.67
C VAL A 124 12.28 2.06 -6.05
N CYS A 125 12.43 0.76 -6.30
CA CYS A 125 11.30 -0.15 -6.45
C CYS A 125 11.02 -0.81 -5.11
N ILE A 126 9.76 -0.79 -4.68
CA ILE A 126 9.32 -1.16 -3.34
C ILE A 126 8.25 -2.24 -3.41
N ARG A 127 8.32 -3.22 -2.51
CA ARG A 127 7.22 -4.11 -2.09
C ARG A 127 7.19 -4.18 -0.56
N GLU A 128 6.06 -4.59 0.02
CA GLU A 128 6.02 -4.86 1.46
C GLU A 128 7.00 -5.97 1.84
N VAL A 129 7.06 -7.07 1.09
CA VAL A 129 7.98 -8.20 1.31
C VAL A 129 9.09 -8.22 0.26
N GLN A 130 10.34 -8.14 0.70
CA GLN A 130 11.52 -8.02 -0.19
C GLN A 130 11.81 -9.25 -1.07
N ARG A 131 11.57 -10.47 -0.56
CA ARG A 131 12.03 -11.73 -1.22
C ARG A 131 11.57 -11.91 -2.67
N SER A 132 10.49 -11.25 -3.08
CA SER A 132 9.94 -11.35 -4.43
C SER A 132 10.38 -10.23 -5.39
N LEU A 133 11.02 -9.18 -4.91
CA LEU A 133 11.44 -8.01 -5.70
C LEU A 133 12.56 -8.33 -6.70
N ASP A 134 13.59 -9.03 -6.23
CA ASP A 134 14.80 -9.30 -7.04
C ASP A 134 14.50 -10.21 -8.23
N GLN A 135 13.52 -11.11 -8.07
CA GLN A 135 13.19 -12.09 -9.12
C GLN A 135 12.12 -11.61 -10.10
N SER A 136 11.32 -10.60 -9.74
CA SER A 136 10.20 -10.15 -10.57
C SER A 136 10.41 -8.75 -11.15
N VAL A 137 10.45 -7.70 -10.31
CA VAL A 137 10.52 -6.31 -10.78
C VAL A 137 11.86 -5.99 -11.41
N LYS A 138 12.96 -6.44 -10.79
CA LYS A 138 14.30 -6.22 -11.32
C LYS A 138 14.45 -6.85 -12.70
N ARG A 139 14.08 -8.12 -12.84
CA ARG A 139 14.12 -8.82 -14.14
C ARG A 139 13.24 -8.14 -15.18
N LEU A 140 12.04 -7.69 -14.79
CA LEU A 140 11.15 -6.97 -15.70
C LEU A 140 11.78 -5.67 -16.23
N ILE A 141 12.47 -4.92 -15.37
CA ILE A 141 13.21 -3.71 -15.77
C ILE A 141 14.39 -4.08 -16.71
N GLU A 142 15.13 -5.15 -16.41
CA GLU A 142 16.19 -5.66 -17.27
C GLU A 142 15.66 -6.03 -18.66
N ASP A 143 14.56 -6.77 -18.74
CA ASP A 143 13.91 -7.15 -19.98
C ASP A 143 13.48 -5.90 -20.79
N LYS A 144 12.95 -4.86 -20.12
CA LYS A 144 12.58 -3.60 -20.76
C LYS A 144 13.79 -2.82 -21.27
N ILE A 145 14.89 -2.79 -20.51
CA ILE A 145 16.16 -2.19 -20.97
C ILE A 145 16.66 -2.85 -22.27
N GLN A 146 16.58 -4.19 -22.34
CA GLN A 146 16.99 -4.93 -23.54
C GLN A 146 16.01 -4.70 -24.70
N ALA A 147 14.71 -4.78 -24.45
CA ALA A 147 13.68 -4.56 -25.47
C ALA A 147 13.74 -3.16 -26.10
N LEU A 148 14.10 -2.14 -25.31
CA LEU A 148 14.30 -0.77 -25.79
C LEU A 148 15.67 -0.53 -26.45
N GLY A 149 16.54 -1.54 -26.52
CA GLY A 149 17.88 -1.42 -27.11
C GLY A 149 18.86 -0.58 -26.28
N LEU A 150 18.57 -0.41 -24.98
CA LEU A 150 19.31 0.48 -24.07
C LEU A 150 20.40 -0.22 -23.26
N GLY A 151 20.66 -1.51 -23.49
CA GLY A 151 21.57 -2.35 -22.69
C GLY A 151 22.97 -1.74 -22.48
N ARG A 152 23.52 -1.03 -23.47
CA ARG A 152 24.82 -0.36 -23.38
C ARG A 152 24.87 0.84 -22.42
N HIS A 153 23.72 1.41 -22.09
CA HIS A 153 23.60 2.59 -21.23
C HIS A 153 23.27 2.24 -19.77
N PHE A 154 22.97 0.98 -19.50
CA PHE A 154 22.65 0.48 -18.17
C PHE A 154 23.61 -0.63 -17.75
N ARG A 155 23.98 -0.64 -16.47
CA ARG A 155 24.79 -1.71 -15.87
C ARG A 155 24.03 -2.40 -14.76
N VAL A 156 23.63 -3.63 -15.01
CA VAL A 156 22.93 -4.47 -14.03
C VAL A 156 23.92 -5.04 -13.03
N GLN A 157 23.63 -4.87 -11.73
CA GLN A 157 24.38 -5.43 -10.59
C GLN A 157 23.44 -6.31 -9.75
N ALA A 158 23.97 -7.05 -8.80
CA ALA A 158 23.18 -7.96 -7.97
C ALA A 158 22.04 -7.25 -7.22
N ASP A 159 22.32 -6.07 -6.66
CA ASP A 159 21.41 -5.32 -5.76
C ASP A 159 20.82 -4.03 -6.39
N ARG A 160 21.27 -3.65 -7.59
CA ARG A 160 20.86 -2.40 -8.24
C ARG A 160 21.08 -2.42 -9.74
N ILE A 161 20.49 -1.44 -10.42
CA ILE A 161 20.77 -1.15 -11.82
C ILE A 161 21.33 0.28 -11.89
N LEU A 162 22.50 0.44 -12.49
CA LEU A 162 23.08 1.75 -12.76
C LEU A 162 22.60 2.22 -14.13
N GLY A 163 22.12 3.45 -14.18
CA GLY A 163 21.61 4.09 -15.40
C GLY A 163 22.52 5.23 -15.89
N PRO A 164 22.09 5.91 -16.96
CA PRO A 164 22.82 7.03 -17.55
C PRO A 164 23.13 8.14 -16.55
N GLY A 165 24.21 8.86 -16.75
CA GLY A 165 24.63 9.99 -15.91
C GLY A 165 24.93 9.65 -14.45
N GLY A 166 25.09 8.37 -14.10
CA GLY A 166 25.28 7.91 -12.72
C GLY A 166 23.98 7.75 -11.94
N GLY A 167 22.85 7.71 -12.63
CA GLY A 167 21.55 7.33 -12.08
C GLY A 167 21.57 5.90 -11.52
N ARG A 168 20.56 5.57 -10.68
CA ARG A 168 20.48 4.23 -10.09
C ARG A 168 19.04 3.84 -9.75
N ILE A 169 18.73 2.56 -9.91
CA ILE A 169 17.51 1.93 -9.44
C ILE A 169 17.90 0.92 -8.37
N ILE A 170 17.29 1.00 -7.19
CA ILE A 170 17.48 0.03 -6.10
C ILE A 170 16.17 -0.67 -5.79
N PHE A 171 16.25 -1.80 -5.06
CA PHE A 171 15.12 -2.66 -4.74
C PHE A 171 15.05 -2.85 -3.23
N GLN A 172 13.87 -2.56 -2.61
CA GLN A 172 13.76 -2.51 -1.16
C GLN A 172 12.40 -3.04 -0.68
N GLY A 173 12.41 -3.96 0.31
CA GLY A 173 11.20 -4.34 1.05
C GLY A 173 10.90 -3.35 2.18
N MET A 174 9.63 -3.29 2.64
CA MET A 174 9.22 -2.40 3.74
C MET A 174 9.03 -3.12 5.08
N GLN A 175 8.71 -4.41 5.08
CA GLN A 175 8.29 -5.16 6.27
C GLN A 175 9.32 -5.22 7.41
N ASN A 176 10.61 -5.17 7.11
CA ASN A 176 11.70 -5.32 8.09
C ASN A 176 12.58 -4.07 8.23
N HIS A 177 12.13 -2.93 7.73
CA HIS A 177 12.94 -1.72 7.74
C HIS A 177 12.61 -0.84 8.93
N THR A 178 13.64 -0.40 9.63
CA THR A 178 13.55 0.66 10.63
C THR A 178 13.24 1.99 9.95
N ALA A 179 12.62 2.93 10.66
CA ALA A 179 12.38 4.29 10.17
C ALA A 179 13.66 4.95 9.61
N GLU A 180 14.85 4.55 10.10
CA GLU A 180 16.15 5.05 9.63
C GLU A 180 16.51 4.58 8.22
N SER A 181 16.24 3.31 7.88
CA SER A 181 16.52 2.79 6.54
C SER A 181 15.61 3.41 5.47
N ILE A 182 14.38 3.75 5.83
CA ILE A 182 13.44 4.44 4.95
C ILE A 182 13.85 5.91 4.77
N LYS A 183 14.34 6.58 5.81
CA LYS A 183 14.87 7.96 5.71
C LYS A 183 16.02 8.10 4.71
N SER A 184 16.79 7.03 4.45
CA SER A 184 17.85 7.03 3.44
C SER A 184 17.33 7.25 2.00
N LEU A 185 16.01 7.14 1.78
CA LEU A 185 15.36 7.35 0.48
C LEU A 185 15.01 8.83 0.21
N GLU A 186 15.30 9.74 1.11
CA GLU A 186 14.95 11.17 0.99
C GLU A 186 15.39 11.82 -0.33
N GLY A 187 16.56 11.43 -0.84
CA GLY A 187 17.14 11.97 -2.06
C GLY A 187 16.71 11.28 -3.37
N TYR A 188 15.67 10.45 -3.34
CA TYR A 188 15.19 9.73 -4.52
C TYR A 188 14.16 10.55 -5.30
N ASP A 189 14.19 10.39 -6.62
CA ASP A 189 13.31 11.06 -7.57
C ASP A 189 11.99 10.30 -7.74
N ILE A 190 12.06 8.97 -7.76
CA ILE A 190 10.91 8.09 -7.96
C ILE A 190 10.94 6.97 -6.92
N ALA A 191 9.79 6.72 -6.28
CA ALA A 191 9.53 5.50 -5.55
C ALA A 191 8.34 4.77 -6.18
N TRP A 192 8.59 3.59 -6.75
CA TRP A 192 7.59 2.73 -7.33
C TRP A 192 7.25 1.58 -6.40
N VAL A 193 6.03 1.59 -5.85
CA VAL A 193 5.46 0.52 -5.04
C VAL A 193 4.71 -0.45 -5.94
N GLU A 194 5.25 -1.63 -6.09
CA GLU A 194 4.67 -2.72 -6.89
C GLU A 194 3.95 -3.70 -5.98
N GLU A 195 2.81 -4.24 -6.43
CA GLU A 195 1.85 -4.98 -5.59
C GLU A 195 1.42 -4.17 -4.35
N ALA A 196 1.06 -2.92 -4.58
CA ALA A 196 0.81 -1.94 -3.53
C ALA A 196 -0.43 -2.27 -2.66
N GLN A 197 -1.28 -3.23 -3.05
CA GLN A 197 -2.35 -3.75 -2.20
C GLN A 197 -1.82 -4.39 -0.89
N ALA A 198 -0.57 -4.87 -0.89
CA ALA A 198 0.04 -5.46 0.28
C ALA A 198 0.69 -4.42 1.23
N LEU A 199 0.77 -3.15 0.81
CA LEU A 199 1.47 -2.12 1.59
C LEU A 199 0.68 -1.77 2.85
N SER A 200 1.32 -1.88 4.01
CA SER A 200 0.70 -1.51 5.29
C SER A 200 0.51 0.02 5.40
N ILE A 201 -0.46 0.45 6.22
CA ILE A 201 -0.67 1.88 6.48
C ILE A 201 0.58 2.53 7.09
N CYS A 202 1.30 1.83 7.97
CA CYS A 202 2.53 2.33 8.55
C CYS A 202 3.62 2.54 7.50
N SER A 203 3.77 1.60 6.55
CA SER A 203 4.73 1.73 5.45
C SER A 203 4.37 2.90 4.52
N LEU A 204 3.09 3.07 4.21
CA LEU A 204 2.60 4.16 3.38
C LEU A 204 2.83 5.53 4.02
N ASP A 205 2.52 5.66 5.33
CA ASP A 205 2.69 6.90 6.10
C ASP A 205 4.16 7.30 6.29
N LEU A 206 5.07 6.33 6.32
CA LEU A 206 6.51 6.59 6.36
C LEU A 206 7.06 6.95 4.97
N LEU A 207 6.61 6.27 3.92
CA LEU A 207 7.14 6.47 2.56
C LEU A 207 6.79 7.84 1.98
N ARG A 208 5.54 8.27 2.13
CA ARG A 208 5.02 9.51 1.52
C ARG A 208 5.84 10.76 1.91
N PRO A 209 6.12 11.04 3.20
CA PRO A 209 6.94 12.19 3.58
C PRO A 209 8.43 11.99 3.36
N THR A 210 8.90 10.75 3.16
CA THR A 210 10.33 10.48 2.93
C THR A 210 10.74 10.84 1.49
N ILE A 211 9.92 10.53 0.51
CA ILE A 211 10.16 10.91 -0.89
C ILE A 211 9.73 12.36 -1.06
N ARG A 212 10.63 13.30 -0.82
CA ARG A 212 10.33 14.75 -0.70
C ARG A 212 11.21 15.67 -1.54
N LYS A 213 12.04 15.12 -2.41
CA LYS A 213 12.80 15.92 -3.36
C LYS A 213 11.84 16.71 -4.26
N PRO A 214 12.10 18.01 -4.56
CA PRO A 214 11.25 18.76 -5.49
C PRO A 214 11.10 18.02 -6.83
N GLY A 215 9.84 17.85 -7.28
CA GLY A 215 9.51 17.10 -8.49
C GLY A 215 9.62 15.57 -8.35
N SER A 216 9.76 15.03 -7.12
CA SER A 216 9.74 13.59 -6.89
C SER A 216 8.35 12.99 -7.03
N GLU A 217 8.29 11.75 -7.48
CA GLU A 217 7.06 11.05 -7.80
C GLU A 217 6.92 9.76 -6.96
N LEU A 218 5.68 9.45 -6.57
CA LEU A 218 5.30 8.20 -5.92
C LEU A 218 4.39 7.42 -6.86
N TRP A 219 4.82 6.22 -7.24
CA TRP A 219 4.15 5.36 -8.21
C TRP A 219 3.58 4.12 -7.54
N PHE A 220 2.36 3.71 -7.93
CA PHE A 220 1.67 2.58 -7.33
C PHE A 220 1.03 1.70 -8.41
N THR A 221 1.28 0.40 -8.33
CA THR A 221 0.60 -0.60 -9.17
C THR A 221 -0.03 -1.66 -8.29
N TRP A 222 -1.36 -1.91 -8.45
CA TRP A 222 -2.05 -2.88 -7.63
C TRP A 222 -3.24 -3.53 -8.32
N ASN A 223 -3.60 -4.72 -7.83
CA ASN A 223 -4.89 -5.35 -8.05
C ASN A 223 -5.67 -5.19 -6.75
N PRO A 224 -6.81 -4.49 -6.72
CA PRO A 224 -7.50 -4.16 -5.47
C PRO A 224 -8.26 -5.38 -4.91
N PRO A 225 -7.82 -6.02 -3.79
CA PRO A 225 -8.60 -7.04 -3.13
C PRO A 225 -9.72 -6.44 -2.30
N GLN A 226 -9.44 -5.34 -1.58
CA GLN A 226 -10.36 -4.71 -0.63
C GLN A 226 -10.38 -3.20 -0.78
N ALA A 227 -11.56 -2.59 -0.55
CA ALA A 227 -11.69 -1.13 -0.53
C ALA A 227 -11.00 -0.48 0.68
N SER A 228 -10.74 -1.26 1.74
CA SER A 228 -10.05 -0.83 2.96
C SER A 228 -8.53 -0.85 2.86
N ASP A 229 -7.95 -1.47 1.82
CA ASP A 229 -6.51 -1.49 1.63
C ASP A 229 -5.94 -0.07 1.61
N PRO A 230 -4.84 0.23 2.34
CA PRO A 230 -4.39 1.61 2.55
C PRO A 230 -4.16 2.40 1.27
N VAL A 231 -3.59 1.76 0.25
CA VAL A 231 -3.34 2.41 -1.05
C VAL A 231 -4.65 2.60 -1.83
N ASP A 232 -5.53 1.60 -1.83
CA ASP A 232 -6.83 1.71 -2.49
C ASP A 232 -7.71 2.77 -1.82
N ALA A 233 -7.76 2.78 -0.49
CA ALA A 233 -8.48 3.78 0.28
C ALA A 233 -7.95 5.20 0.03
N MET A 234 -6.62 5.38 -0.05
CA MET A 234 -6.01 6.68 -0.34
C MET A 234 -6.44 7.24 -1.70
N PHE A 235 -6.59 6.39 -2.70
CA PHE A 235 -6.89 6.85 -4.07
C PHE A 235 -8.37 6.79 -4.44
N ARG A 236 -9.17 5.91 -3.81
CA ARG A 236 -10.51 5.56 -4.28
C ARG A 236 -11.63 5.69 -3.26
N ALA A 237 -11.34 5.81 -1.95
CA ALA A 237 -12.39 5.98 -0.94
C ALA A 237 -13.03 7.39 -0.95
N GLY A 238 -12.41 8.34 -1.66
CA GLY A 238 -12.87 9.72 -1.81
C GLY A 238 -12.14 10.40 -2.98
N PRO A 239 -12.08 11.73 -3.03
CA PRO A 239 -11.23 12.42 -4.00
C PRO A 239 -9.77 11.99 -3.83
N PRO A 240 -9.06 11.65 -4.92
CA PRO A 240 -7.66 11.29 -4.84
C PRO A 240 -6.81 12.46 -4.31
N PRO A 241 -5.59 12.19 -3.82
CA PRO A 241 -4.66 13.23 -3.43
C PRO A 241 -4.45 14.27 -4.55
N PRO A 242 -4.16 15.54 -4.22
CA PRO A 242 -3.79 16.54 -5.21
C PRO A 242 -2.62 16.05 -6.08
N ASP A 243 -2.63 16.42 -7.35
CA ASP A 243 -1.59 16.04 -8.32
C ASP A 243 -1.42 14.51 -8.45
N ALA A 244 -2.54 13.80 -8.56
CA ALA A 244 -2.59 12.36 -8.78
C ALA A 244 -3.09 12.04 -10.21
N ALA A 245 -2.31 11.27 -10.96
CA ALA A 245 -2.70 10.62 -12.20
C ALA A 245 -3.05 9.15 -11.90
N LEU A 246 -4.30 8.77 -12.07
CA LEU A 246 -4.81 7.44 -11.75
C LEU A 246 -5.50 6.83 -12.96
N VAL A 247 -5.14 5.59 -13.31
CA VAL A 247 -5.75 4.85 -14.42
C VAL A 247 -6.26 3.49 -13.95
N ARG A 248 -7.44 3.11 -14.45
CA ARG A 248 -7.96 1.75 -14.33
C ARG A 248 -7.59 0.97 -15.58
N VAL A 249 -6.99 -0.22 -15.41
CA VAL A 249 -6.47 -1.01 -16.53
C VAL A 249 -6.81 -2.48 -16.34
N ASN A 250 -7.39 -3.09 -17.36
CA ASN A 250 -7.75 -4.50 -17.37
C ASN A 250 -7.07 -5.24 -18.53
N TRP A 251 -7.28 -6.53 -18.60
CA TRP A 251 -6.74 -7.37 -19.66
C TRP A 251 -7.12 -6.89 -21.09
N SER A 252 -8.33 -6.34 -21.25
CA SER A 252 -8.85 -5.82 -22.52
C SER A 252 -8.10 -4.60 -23.04
N ASP A 253 -7.41 -3.88 -22.15
CA ASP A 253 -6.62 -2.69 -22.50
C ASP A 253 -5.19 -3.07 -22.92
N ASN A 254 -4.80 -4.34 -22.73
CA ASN A 254 -3.47 -4.83 -23.04
C ASN A 254 -3.43 -5.46 -24.44
N PRO A 255 -2.83 -4.80 -25.46
CA PRO A 255 -2.73 -5.34 -26.81
C PRO A 255 -1.86 -6.62 -26.89
N HIS A 256 -1.03 -6.87 -25.88
CA HIS A 256 -0.15 -8.03 -25.79
C HIS A 256 -0.66 -9.09 -24.79
N PHE A 257 -1.96 -9.13 -24.52
CA PHE A 257 -2.52 -10.10 -23.60
C PHE A 257 -2.26 -11.53 -24.07
N PRO A 258 -1.55 -12.38 -23.30
CA PRO A 258 -1.16 -13.71 -23.74
C PRO A 258 -2.36 -14.63 -23.97
N ALA A 259 -2.37 -15.39 -25.08
CA ALA A 259 -3.43 -16.33 -25.39
C ALA A 259 -3.64 -17.40 -24.30
N VAL A 260 -2.57 -17.80 -23.60
CA VAL A 260 -2.66 -18.73 -22.45
C VAL A 260 -3.49 -18.11 -21.32
N LEU A 261 -3.25 -16.83 -20.99
CA LEU A 261 -4.03 -16.15 -19.97
C LEU A 261 -5.48 -15.87 -20.40
N GLN A 262 -5.71 -15.71 -21.72
CA GLN A 262 -7.07 -15.57 -22.25
C GLN A 262 -7.88 -16.85 -22.01
N ALA A 263 -7.30 -18.01 -22.26
CA ALA A 263 -7.97 -19.30 -22.01
C ALA A 263 -8.31 -19.48 -20.51
N GLU A 264 -7.38 -19.15 -19.62
CA GLU A 264 -7.62 -19.17 -18.17
C GLU A 264 -8.72 -18.18 -17.73
N MET A 265 -8.72 -16.99 -18.28
CA MET A 265 -9.72 -15.97 -18.01
C MET A 265 -11.12 -16.40 -18.47
N GLU A 266 -11.23 -16.98 -19.66
CA GLU A 266 -12.49 -17.50 -20.20
C GLU A 266 -13.01 -18.68 -19.37
N TRP A 267 -12.12 -19.55 -18.92
CA TRP A 267 -12.45 -20.64 -18.00
C TRP A 267 -13.00 -20.11 -16.67
N ASP A 268 -12.31 -19.16 -16.03
CA ASP A 268 -12.77 -18.53 -14.79
C ASP A 268 -14.13 -17.83 -14.99
N ARG A 269 -14.32 -17.15 -16.13
CA ARG A 269 -15.58 -16.48 -16.48
C ARG A 269 -16.78 -17.40 -16.50
N GLY A 270 -16.59 -18.61 -17.03
CA GLY A 270 -17.66 -19.61 -17.12
C GLY A 270 -17.94 -20.34 -15.81
N ARG A 271 -16.94 -20.49 -14.95
CA ARG A 271 -17.02 -21.31 -13.76
C ARG A 271 -17.25 -20.51 -12.48
N ASP A 272 -16.61 -19.36 -12.35
CA ASP A 272 -16.60 -18.51 -11.16
C ASP A 272 -16.62 -17.04 -11.56
N PRO A 273 -17.80 -16.46 -11.84
CA PRO A 273 -17.95 -15.06 -12.25
C PRO A 273 -17.37 -14.07 -11.23
N ASP A 274 -17.39 -14.38 -9.94
CA ASP A 274 -16.89 -13.50 -8.88
C ASP A 274 -15.36 -13.48 -8.87
N LYS A 275 -14.73 -14.66 -8.99
CA LYS A 275 -13.29 -14.76 -9.20
C LYS A 275 -12.87 -14.04 -10.48
N HIS A 276 -13.62 -14.20 -11.57
CA HIS A 276 -13.37 -13.50 -12.82
C HIS A 276 -13.43 -11.97 -12.63
N GLN A 277 -14.45 -11.48 -11.91
CA GLN A 277 -14.61 -10.05 -11.61
C GLN A 277 -13.42 -9.51 -10.83
N HIS A 278 -12.94 -10.25 -9.81
CA HIS A 278 -11.79 -9.84 -9.03
C HIS A 278 -10.47 -9.97 -9.80
N VAL A 279 -10.16 -11.16 -10.28
CA VAL A 279 -8.82 -11.47 -10.84
C VAL A 279 -8.59 -10.74 -12.17
N TRP A 280 -9.59 -10.72 -13.06
CA TRP A 280 -9.42 -10.26 -14.44
C TRP A 280 -9.95 -8.86 -14.71
N LEU A 281 -10.95 -8.41 -13.95
CA LEU A 281 -11.56 -7.09 -14.11
C LEU A 281 -11.18 -6.10 -13.00
N GLY A 282 -10.37 -6.52 -12.02
CA GLY A 282 -9.89 -5.65 -10.94
C GLY A 282 -11.00 -5.14 -10.03
N GLY A 283 -12.08 -5.89 -9.90
CA GLY A 283 -13.09 -5.68 -8.85
C GLY A 283 -12.56 -6.11 -7.50
N TYR A 284 -13.21 -5.68 -6.44
CA TYR A 284 -12.88 -6.18 -5.10
C TYR A 284 -13.19 -7.68 -4.98
N GLN A 285 -12.46 -8.34 -4.10
CA GLN A 285 -12.67 -9.76 -3.85
C GLN A 285 -14.00 -9.96 -3.11
N THR A 286 -14.97 -10.56 -3.78
CA THR A 286 -16.32 -10.70 -3.24
C THR A 286 -16.64 -12.08 -2.74
N PHE A 287 -16.06 -13.16 -3.27
CA PHE A 287 -16.49 -14.52 -2.94
C PHE A 287 -15.38 -15.58 -3.00
N SER A 288 -15.38 -16.47 -1.99
CA SER A 288 -14.71 -17.76 -2.02
C SER A 288 -15.73 -18.84 -1.62
N GLU A 289 -15.63 -20.06 -2.13
CA GLU A 289 -16.45 -21.20 -1.71
C GLU A 289 -16.32 -21.49 -0.20
N ALA A 290 -15.18 -21.14 0.37
CA ALA A 290 -14.87 -21.25 1.79
C ALA A 290 -15.58 -20.20 2.67
N ARG A 291 -16.33 -19.27 2.08
CA ARG A 291 -16.94 -18.16 2.80
C ARG A 291 -17.97 -18.64 3.83
N VAL A 292 -17.89 -18.05 5.02
CA VAL A 292 -18.77 -18.40 6.15
C VAL A 292 -20.17 -17.83 5.97
N PHE A 293 -20.27 -16.54 5.63
CA PHE A 293 -21.56 -15.84 5.52
C PHE A 293 -21.97 -15.60 4.07
N ARG A 294 -23.16 -16.07 3.69
CA ARG A 294 -23.80 -15.86 2.37
C ARG A 294 -25.17 -15.18 2.49
N ASN A 295 -25.64 -15.00 3.70
CA ASN A 295 -26.99 -14.55 4.09
C ASN A 295 -27.02 -13.07 4.45
N TRP A 296 -26.21 -12.23 3.78
CA TRP A 296 -26.15 -10.81 4.07
C TRP A 296 -26.15 -9.95 2.79
N LYS A 297 -26.53 -8.69 2.94
CA LYS A 297 -26.42 -7.69 1.89
C LYS A 297 -26.20 -6.30 2.48
N VAL A 298 -25.59 -5.42 1.67
CA VAL A 298 -25.51 -4.00 1.96
C VAL A 298 -26.79 -3.33 1.52
N GLU A 299 -27.43 -2.59 2.44
CA GLU A 299 -28.69 -1.91 2.17
C GLU A 299 -28.79 -0.64 3.02
N GLY A 300 -29.13 0.50 2.41
CA GLY A 300 -29.48 1.70 3.14
C GLY A 300 -30.87 1.55 3.76
N PHE A 301 -30.99 1.76 5.05
CA PHE A 301 -32.27 1.72 5.78
C PHE A 301 -32.33 2.81 6.84
N GLU A 302 -33.54 3.19 7.20
CA GLU A 302 -33.78 4.05 8.35
C GLU A 302 -33.85 3.22 9.63
N THR A 303 -33.14 3.67 10.66
CA THR A 303 -33.11 2.99 11.95
C THR A 303 -34.33 3.40 12.77
N PRO A 304 -35.21 2.46 13.16
CA PRO A 304 -36.38 2.78 13.96
C PRO A 304 -35.99 3.38 15.31
N ALA A 305 -36.68 4.44 15.73
CA ALA A 305 -36.39 5.12 16.99
C ALA A 305 -36.67 4.25 18.24
N ASP A 306 -37.58 3.30 18.13
CA ASP A 306 -38.02 2.34 19.16
C ASP A 306 -37.29 0.99 19.10
N ALA A 307 -36.31 0.84 18.19
CA ALA A 307 -35.56 -0.41 18.07
C ALA A 307 -34.81 -0.74 19.36
N ARG A 308 -34.87 -2.00 19.77
CA ARG A 308 -34.03 -2.51 20.87
C ARG A 308 -32.61 -2.76 20.36
N PHE A 309 -31.73 -1.81 20.65
CA PHE A 309 -30.34 -1.91 20.23
C PHE A 309 -29.54 -2.88 21.09
N LEU A 310 -28.69 -3.62 20.40
CA LEU A 310 -27.67 -4.52 20.95
C LEU A 310 -26.31 -4.00 20.55
N TYR A 311 -25.35 -4.10 21.45
CA TYR A 311 -24.00 -3.63 21.23
C TYR A 311 -23.01 -4.73 21.54
N GLY A 312 -22.04 -4.93 20.68
CA GLY A 312 -20.96 -5.88 20.90
C GLY A 312 -19.62 -5.25 20.68
N ALA A 313 -18.64 -5.59 21.50
CA ALA A 313 -17.30 -5.02 21.42
C ALA A 313 -16.23 -6.11 21.36
N ASP A 314 -15.22 -5.87 20.52
CA ASP A 314 -14.00 -6.64 20.47
C ASP A 314 -12.78 -5.75 20.74
N TRP A 315 -11.79 -6.29 21.46
CA TRP A 315 -10.65 -5.51 21.92
C TRP A 315 -9.39 -5.77 21.11
N GLY A 316 -8.93 -4.77 20.40
CA GLY A 316 -7.63 -4.80 19.74
C GLY A 316 -6.48 -4.33 20.61
N PHE A 317 -5.27 -4.62 20.15
CA PHE A 317 -4.00 -4.11 20.69
C PHE A 317 -2.98 -4.01 19.57
N ALA A 318 -2.25 -2.91 19.50
CA ALA A 318 -1.18 -2.64 18.54
C ALA A 318 -1.57 -2.79 17.05
N ARG A 319 -1.87 -4.00 16.58
CA ARG A 319 -2.22 -4.30 15.17
C ARG A 319 -3.69 -4.61 14.97
N ASP A 320 -4.35 -5.09 16.00
CA ASP A 320 -5.76 -5.47 15.93
C ASP A 320 -6.64 -4.27 16.31
N PRO A 321 -7.79 -4.09 15.66
CA PRO A 321 -8.68 -2.98 15.95
C PRO A 321 -9.47 -3.18 17.24
N THR A 322 -9.75 -2.10 17.95
CA THR A 322 -10.86 -2.06 18.92
C THR A 322 -12.12 -1.71 18.16
N VAL A 323 -13.16 -2.53 18.33
CA VAL A 323 -14.40 -2.45 17.58
C VAL A 323 -15.61 -2.37 18.50
N LEU A 324 -16.60 -1.52 18.16
CA LEU A 324 -17.95 -1.56 18.69
C LEU A 324 -18.94 -1.61 17.54
N VAL A 325 -19.85 -2.58 17.55
CA VAL A 325 -20.93 -2.72 16.59
C VAL A 325 -22.27 -2.51 17.27
N ARG A 326 -23.18 -1.76 16.62
CA ARG A 326 -24.58 -1.64 17.03
C ARG A 326 -25.49 -2.35 16.04
N CYS A 327 -26.37 -3.17 16.55
CA CYS A 327 -27.36 -3.89 15.74
C CYS A 327 -28.73 -3.97 16.45
N PHE A 328 -29.74 -4.38 15.69
CA PHE A 328 -31.08 -4.71 16.20
C PHE A 328 -31.70 -5.80 15.34
N VAL A 329 -32.69 -6.50 15.88
CA VAL A 329 -33.38 -7.61 15.20
C VAL A 329 -34.84 -7.28 14.98
N GLN A 330 -35.35 -7.50 13.76
CA GLN A 330 -36.76 -7.44 13.42
C GLN A 330 -37.14 -8.73 12.68
N GLY A 331 -37.95 -9.56 13.33
CA GLY A 331 -38.29 -10.88 12.82
C GLY A 331 -37.06 -11.77 12.69
N ARG A 332 -36.73 -12.21 11.47
CA ARG A 332 -35.52 -12.98 11.18
C ARG A 332 -34.37 -12.14 10.64
N THR A 333 -34.55 -10.84 10.54
CA THR A 333 -33.56 -9.97 9.97
C THR A 333 -32.75 -9.27 11.06
N LEU A 334 -31.43 -9.39 11.00
CA LEU A 334 -30.48 -8.68 11.83
C LEU A 334 -29.96 -7.44 11.06
N PHE A 335 -30.26 -6.28 11.58
CA PHE A 335 -29.82 -5.01 11.02
C PHE A 335 -28.60 -4.48 11.78
N VAL A 336 -27.54 -4.15 11.06
CA VAL A 336 -26.33 -3.52 11.62
C VAL A 336 -26.22 -2.12 11.06
N ASP A 337 -26.40 -1.13 11.92
CA ASP A 337 -26.51 0.26 11.48
C ASP A 337 -25.32 1.14 11.83
N HIS A 338 -24.52 0.80 12.82
CA HIS A 338 -23.31 1.56 13.17
C HIS A 338 -22.16 0.65 13.58
N GLU A 339 -20.97 1.09 13.23
CA GLU A 339 -19.71 0.54 13.72
C GLU A 339 -18.75 1.65 14.12
N ALA A 340 -17.93 1.40 15.13
CA ALA A 340 -16.72 2.15 15.44
C ALA A 340 -15.53 1.18 15.38
N TYR A 341 -14.49 1.56 14.67
CA TYR A 341 -13.34 0.68 14.37
C TYR A 341 -12.06 1.48 14.40
N ARG A 342 -11.10 1.08 15.22
CA ARG A 342 -9.81 1.77 15.31
C ARG A 342 -8.69 0.81 15.66
N VAL A 343 -7.68 0.73 14.78
CA VAL A 343 -6.41 0.04 15.03
C VAL A 343 -5.55 0.89 15.96
N GLY A 344 -4.85 0.25 16.91
CA GLY A 344 -3.98 0.95 17.87
C GLY A 344 -4.73 1.91 18.80
N CYS A 345 -5.98 1.57 19.16
CA CYS A 345 -6.76 2.37 20.08
C CYS A 345 -6.26 2.17 21.51
N GLU A 346 -5.66 3.21 22.07
CA GLU A 346 -5.28 3.20 23.50
C GLU A 346 -6.51 3.17 24.40
N ILE A 347 -6.36 2.60 25.58
CA ILE A 347 -7.47 2.37 26.51
C ILE A 347 -8.18 3.67 26.91
N ASP A 348 -7.42 4.76 27.06
CA ASP A 348 -7.94 6.10 27.42
C ASP A 348 -8.75 6.74 26.29
N ARG A 349 -8.58 6.30 25.04
CA ARG A 349 -9.30 6.75 23.84
C ARG A 349 -10.50 5.86 23.48
N THR A 350 -10.61 4.72 24.12
CA THR A 350 -11.72 3.79 23.85
C THR A 350 -13.10 4.37 24.19
N PRO A 351 -13.29 5.15 25.29
CA PRO A 351 -14.57 5.83 25.56
C PRO A 351 -14.98 6.78 24.43
N ASP A 352 -14.04 7.59 23.90
CA ASP A 352 -14.31 8.52 22.79
C ASP A 352 -14.70 7.77 21.50
N LEU A 353 -14.05 6.64 21.25
CA LEU A 353 -14.38 5.79 20.11
C LEU A 353 -15.81 5.24 20.22
N PHE A 354 -16.21 4.78 21.40
CA PHE A 354 -17.53 4.21 21.63
C PHE A 354 -18.64 5.27 21.64
N ASP A 355 -18.33 6.48 22.03
CA ASP A 355 -19.26 7.63 22.00
C ASP A 355 -19.70 8.02 20.57
N ALA A 356 -18.91 7.64 19.57
CA ALA A 356 -19.28 7.81 18.16
C ALA A 356 -20.55 6.98 17.77
N ILE A 357 -20.88 5.95 18.56
CA ILE A 357 -22.06 5.12 18.33
C ILE A 357 -23.23 5.62 19.15
N PRO A 358 -24.35 6.03 18.54
CA PRO A 358 -25.51 6.53 19.24
C PRO A 358 -26.05 5.54 20.29
N GLY A 359 -26.23 6.01 21.52
CA GLY A 359 -26.82 5.23 22.60
C GLY A 359 -25.88 4.23 23.29
N SER A 360 -24.62 4.16 22.93
CA SER A 360 -23.63 3.22 23.47
C SER A 360 -23.45 3.30 25.00
N ARG A 361 -23.58 4.49 25.61
CA ARG A 361 -23.49 4.66 27.06
C ARG A 361 -24.68 4.08 27.83
N ARG A 362 -25.83 3.94 27.17
CA ARG A 362 -27.09 3.49 27.82
C ARG A 362 -27.43 2.05 27.50
N GLY A 363 -27.03 1.57 26.33
CA GLY A 363 -27.30 0.22 25.85
C GLY A 363 -26.43 -0.84 26.53
N PRO A 364 -26.94 -2.09 26.63
CA PRO A 364 -26.16 -3.21 27.12
C PRO A 364 -25.06 -3.56 26.08
N ILE A 365 -23.80 -3.43 26.46
CA ILE A 365 -22.65 -3.82 25.62
C ILE A 365 -22.13 -5.16 26.11
N ILE A 366 -22.07 -6.15 25.23
CA ILE A 366 -21.37 -7.42 25.50
C ILE A 366 -19.99 -7.33 24.83
N ALA A 367 -18.93 -7.39 25.64
CA ALA A 367 -17.57 -7.24 25.15
C ALA A 367 -16.77 -8.54 25.28
N ASP A 368 -15.75 -8.69 24.49
CA ASP A 368 -14.81 -9.79 24.68
C ASP A 368 -14.31 -9.86 26.12
N SER A 369 -14.45 -11.01 26.76
CA SER A 369 -14.09 -11.22 28.18
C SER A 369 -12.58 -11.47 28.40
N SER A 370 -11.74 -11.47 27.35
CA SER A 370 -10.29 -11.68 27.46
C SER A 370 -9.56 -10.55 28.20
N ARG A 371 -10.19 -9.35 28.27
CA ARG A 371 -9.62 -8.15 28.89
C ARG A 371 -10.56 -7.55 29.95
N PRO A 372 -10.68 -8.17 31.11
CA PRO A 372 -11.54 -7.69 32.20
C PRO A 372 -11.13 -6.31 32.72
N GLU A 373 -9.85 -5.97 32.64
CA GLU A 373 -9.33 -4.64 32.99
C GLU A 373 -9.89 -3.53 32.07
N THR A 374 -10.03 -3.80 30.77
CA THR A 374 -10.63 -2.87 29.81
C THR A 374 -12.13 -2.69 30.10
N ILE A 375 -12.84 -3.77 30.37
CA ILE A 375 -14.26 -3.72 30.77
C ILE A 375 -14.43 -2.86 32.01
N SER A 376 -13.64 -3.11 33.06
CA SER A 376 -13.66 -2.34 34.31
C SER A 376 -13.32 -0.86 34.08
N TYR A 377 -12.38 -0.56 33.20
CA TYR A 377 -12.05 0.81 32.83
C TYR A 377 -13.25 1.49 32.15
N MET A 378 -13.90 0.86 31.18
CA MET A 378 -15.05 1.39 30.48
C MET A 378 -16.25 1.63 31.42
N GLN A 379 -16.50 0.74 32.36
CA GLN A 379 -17.55 0.91 33.38
C GLN A 379 -17.32 2.20 34.18
N ARG A 380 -16.09 2.46 34.63
CA ARG A 380 -15.73 3.68 35.37
C ARG A 380 -15.80 4.96 34.50
N ASN A 381 -15.73 4.82 33.19
CA ASN A 381 -15.80 5.93 32.24
C ASN A 381 -17.20 6.10 31.60
N GLY A 382 -18.26 5.62 32.28
CA GLY A 382 -19.64 5.90 31.94
C GLY A 382 -20.34 4.88 31.06
N PHE A 383 -19.73 3.71 30.83
CA PHE A 383 -20.34 2.56 30.14
C PHE A 383 -20.78 1.50 31.16
N GLY A 384 -21.65 1.89 32.10
CA GLY A 384 -22.02 1.05 33.25
C GLY A 384 -22.69 -0.30 32.90
N SER A 385 -23.28 -0.40 31.72
CA SER A 385 -23.97 -1.63 31.24
C SER A 385 -23.05 -2.55 30.41
N ILE A 386 -21.75 -2.29 30.33
CA ILE A 386 -20.81 -3.17 29.64
C ILE A 386 -20.48 -4.41 30.50
N THR A 387 -20.57 -5.58 29.88
CA THR A 387 -20.26 -6.85 30.54
C THR A 387 -19.42 -7.74 29.61
N GLY A 388 -18.67 -8.69 30.22
CA GLY A 388 -17.91 -9.65 29.44
C GLY A 388 -18.79 -10.74 28.84
N SER A 389 -18.44 -11.16 27.63
CA SER A 389 -19.03 -12.31 26.96
C SER A 389 -18.75 -13.60 27.74
N THR A 390 -19.64 -14.57 27.64
CA THR A 390 -19.42 -15.88 28.25
C THR A 390 -18.71 -16.81 27.26
N LYS A 391 -17.45 -17.09 27.50
CA LYS A 391 -16.66 -18.02 26.70
C LYS A 391 -16.88 -19.47 27.15
N GLY A 392 -16.99 -20.37 26.17
CA GLY A 392 -17.07 -21.82 26.39
C GLY A 392 -16.57 -22.56 25.15
N ALA A 393 -16.29 -23.85 25.30
CA ALA A 393 -15.92 -24.69 24.15
C ALA A 393 -17.03 -24.60 23.06
N GLY A 394 -16.65 -24.23 21.83
CA GLY A 394 -17.59 -24.11 20.72
C GLY A 394 -18.37 -22.77 20.62
N SER A 395 -18.18 -21.81 21.55
CA SER A 395 -18.95 -20.55 21.59
C SER A 395 -18.79 -19.72 20.30
N VAL A 396 -17.62 -19.76 19.64
CA VAL A 396 -17.40 -19.09 18.36
C VAL A 396 -18.25 -19.72 17.25
N LYS A 397 -18.20 -21.05 17.15
CA LYS A 397 -18.95 -21.82 16.14
C LYS A 397 -20.46 -21.64 16.30
N GLU A 398 -20.95 -21.71 17.53
CA GLU A 398 -22.36 -21.49 17.84
C GLU A 398 -22.82 -20.06 17.51
N GLY A 399 -21.98 -19.06 17.80
CA GLY A 399 -22.29 -17.67 17.47
C GLY A 399 -22.32 -17.42 15.96
N VAL A 400 -21.40 -18.04 15.22
CA VAL A 400 -21.40 -18.00 13.75
C VAL A 400 -22.65 -18.67 13.17
N GLU A 401 -23.03 -19.86 13.66
CA GLU A 401 -24.26 -20.55 13.20
C GLU A 401 -25.52 -19.74 13.53
N PHE A 402 -25.55 -19.05 14.67
CA PHE A 402 -26.64 -18.13 15.00
C PHE A 402 -26.76 -16.99 13.98
N LEU A 403 -25.66 -16.35 13.63
CA LEU A 403 -25.62 -15.30 12.61
C LEU A 403 -26.02 -15.82 11.22
N LYS A 404 -25.62 -17.03 10.86
CA LYS A 404 -26.01 -17.69 9.60
C LYS A 404 -27.51 -18.00 9.52
N ALA A 405 -28.17 -18.13 10.65
CA ALA A 405 -29.63 -18.37 10.72
C ALA A 405 -30.46 -17.11 10.47
N HIS A 406 -29.88 -15.94 10.42
CA HIS A 406 -30.55 -14.66 10.21
C HIS A 406 -30.23 -14.07 8.82
N ASP A 407 -31.13 -13.27 8.26
CA ASP A 407 -30.84 -12.41 7.13
C ASP A 407 -30.15 -11.15 7.65
N ILE A 408 -28.89 -10.93 7.30
CA ILE A 408 -28.13 -9.79 7.80
C ILE A 408 -28.23 -8.61 6.81
N ARG A 409 -28.61 -7.44 7.32
CA ARG A 409 -28.65 -6.18 6.58
C ARG A 409 -27.62 -5.23 7.18
N VAL A 410 -26.61 -4.85 6.38
CA VAL A 410 -25.55 -3.99 6.85
C VAL A 410 -25.68 -2.63 6.18
N HIS A 411 -25.75 -1.59 7.00
CA HIS A 411 -25.83 -0.24 6.47
C HIS A 411 -24.50 0.14 5.79
N PRO A 412 -24.49 0.86 4.63
CA PRO A 412 -23.27 1.21 3.89
C PRO A 412 -22.19 1.94 4.70
N ARG A 413 -22.55 2.53 5.85
CA ARG A 413 -21.58 3.19 6.75
C ARG A 413 -20.69 2.21 7.51
N CYS A 414 -21.11 0.95 7.67
CA CYS A 414 -20.38 -0.11 8.38
C CYS A 414 -19.41 -0.82 7.43
N ARG A 415 -18.38 -0.12 6.99
CA ARG A 415 -17.45 -0.56 5.93
C ARG A 415 -16.60 -1.74 6.34
N TYR A 416 -16.09 -1.71 7.57
CA TYR A 416 -15.20 -2.78 8.07
C TYR A 416 -15.96 -4.08 8.27
N LEU A 417 -17.18 -4.04 8.81
CA LEU A 417 -18.03 -5.23 8.92
C LEU A 417 -18.40 -5.78 7.53
N ILE A 418 -18.66 -4.91 6.54
CA ILE A 418 -18.91 -5.31 5.15
C ILE A 418 -17.71 -6.09 4.60
N ASP A 419 -16.50 -5.57 4.77
CA ASP A 419 -15.27 -6.19 4.30
C ASP A 419 -15.02 -7.53 5.02
N GLU A 420 -15.17 -7.58 6.35
CA GLU A 420 -14.99 -8.80 7.12
C GLU A 420 -16.06 -9.88 6.78
N LEU A 421 -17.33 -9.54 6.66
CA LEU A 421 -18.37 -10.50 6.22
C LEU A 421 -18.11 -11.04 4.81
N ALA A 422 -17.51 -10.19 3.97
CA ALA A 422 -17.12 -10.60 2.62
C ALA A 422 -15.96 -11.60 2.60
N LEU A 423 -15.07 -11.54 3.55
CA LEU A 423 -13.80 -12.28 3.56
C LEU A 423 -13.72 -13.41 4.57
N TYR A 424 -14.57 -13.35 5.63
CA TYR A 424 -14.54 -14.35 6.69
C TYR A 424 -14.83 -15.74 6.14
N SER A 425 -13.86 -16.62 6.26
CA SER A 425 -13.84 -17.91 5.58
C SER A 425 -13.44 -19.05 6.50
N TYR A 426 -13.78 -20.25 6.07
CA TYR A 426 -13.21 -21.47 6.59
C TYR A 426 -11.76 -21.62 6.11
N ARG A 427 -10.93 -22.24 6.93
CA ARG A 427 -9.55 -22.58 6.53
C ARG A 427 -9.55 -23.45 5.29
N THR A 428 -8.63 -23.19 4.40
CA THR A 428 -8.37 -24.01 3.24
C THR A 428 -7.03 -24.71 3.38
N HIS A 429 -6.96 -26.00 3.04
CA HIS A 429 -5.72 -26.73 3.07
C HIS A 429 -4.75 -26.15 2.02
N PRO A 430 -3.53 -25.72 2.42
CA PRO A 430 -2.67 -24.91 1.53
C PRO A 430 -2.19 -25.64 0.27
N LYS A 431 -2.23 -26.98 0.24
CA LYS A 431 -1.78 -27.78 -0.92
C LYS A 431 -2.92 -28.33 -1.76
N THR A 432 -4.06 -28.72 -1.14
CA THR A 432 -5.19 -29.34 -1.85
C THR A 432 -6.31 -28.36 -2.16
N GLY A 433 -6.36 -27.20 -1.50
CA GLY A 433 -7.47 -26.26 -1.61
C GLY A 433 -8.77 -26.73 -0.93
N GLU A 434 -8.76 -27.89 -0.24
CA GLU A 434 -9.94 -28.41 0.46
C GLU A 434 -10.34 -27.51 1.61
N ILE A 435 -11.64 -27.24 1.73
CA ILE A 435 -12.23 -26.43 2.78
C ILE A 435 -12.31 -27.27 4.06
N GLN A 436 -11.70 -26.77 5.13
CA GLN A 436 -11.73 -27.39 6.45
C GLN A 436 -12.93 -26.85 7.26
N SER A 437 -13.35 -27.59 8.25
CA SER A 437 -14.46 -27.14 9.15
C SER A 437 -14.02 -26.11 10.20
N GLU A 438 -12.76 -25.70 10.17
CA GLU A 438 -12.18 -24.70 11.07
C GLU A 438 -12.29 -23.31 10.45
N LEU A 439 -12.66 -22.32 11.27
CA LEU A 439 -12.71 -20.91 10.85
C LEU A 439 -11.28 -20.34 10.76
N GLU A 440 -11.08 -19.44 9.83
CA GLU A 440 -9.84 -18.68 9.76
C GLU A 440 -9.86 -17.60 10.84
N ASP A 441 -8.84 -17.58 11.69
CA ASP A 441 -8.69 -16.60 12.78
C ASP A 441 -7.91 -15.38 12.26
N ARG A 442 -8.57 -14.60 11.40
CA ARG A 442 -7.94 -13.46 10.73
C ARG A 442 -9.03 -12.49 10.26
N GLU A 443 -8.83 -11.20 10.53
CA GLU A 443 -9.71 -10.12 10.07
C GLU A 443 -11.20 -10.39 10.39
N ASN A 444 -11.49 -10.72 11.68
CA ASN A 444 -12.81 -11.14 12.14
C ASN A 444 -13.32 -10.30 13.32
N HIS A 445 -12.71 -9.16 13.60
CA HIS A 445 -12.97 -8.36 14.79
C HIS A 445 -14.35 -7.74 14.83
N ALA A 446 -14.85 -7.20 13.71
CA ALA A 446 -16.21 -6.67 13.60
C ALA A 446 -17.24 -7.79 13.59
N VAL A 447 -16.93 -8.94 12.97
CA VAL A 447 -17.76 -10.15 13.03
C VAL A 447 -17.82 -10.68 14.47
N ASP A 448 -16.72 -10.70 15.20
CA ASP A 448 -16.71 -11.13 16.61
C ASP A 448 -17.44 -10.14 17.50
N ALA A 449 -17.29 -8.84 17.29
CA ALA A 449 -18.12 -7.84 17.96
C ALA A 449 -19.63 -8.06 17.68
N LEU A 450 -20.01 -8.32 16.43
CA LEU A 450 -21.41 -8.65 16.09
C LEU A 450 -21.90 -9.93 16.78
N ARG A 451 -21.07 -10.95 16.83
CA ARG A 451 -21.34 -12.21 17.52
C ARG A 451 -21.56 -12.01 19.03
N TYR A 452 -20.78 -11.12 19.67
CA TYR A 452 -20.99 -10.74 21.07
C TYR A 452 -22.28 -9.94 21.23
N ALA A 453 -22.60 -9.01 20.36
CA ALA A 453 -23.85 -8.24 20.43
C ALA A 453 -25.09 -9.13 20.53
N VAL A 454 -25.13 -10.22 19.78
CA VAL A 454 -26.29 -11.14 19.74
C VAL A 454 -26.21 -12.28 20.74
N GLU A 455 -25.20 -12.35 21.62
CA GLU A 455 -25.03 -13.44 22.59
C GLU A 455 -26.23 -13.62 23.50
N GLY A 456 -26.85 -12.53 23.97
CA GLY A 456 -28.05 -12.56 24.82
C GLY A 456 -29.25 -13.18 24.14
N LEU A 457 -29.43 -12.93 22.83
CA LEU A 457 -30.53 -13.54 22.06
C LEU A 457 -30.32 -15.04 21.87
N ARG A 458 -29.10 -15.46 21.62
CA ARG A 458 -28.74 -16.88 21.45
C ARG A 458 -29.03 -17.72 22.72
N ARG A 459 -28.72 -17.17 23.89
CA ARG A 459 -28.86 -17.89 25.18
C ARG A 459 -30.26 -17.87 25.77
N GLY A 460 -30.99 -16.80 25.51
CA GLY A 460 -32.34 -16.63 26.08
C GLY A 460 -33.47 -17.43 25.38
N GLY A 461 -33.12 -18.18 24.31
CA GLY A 461 -34.12 -18.79 23.45
C GLY A 461 -34.96 -17.71 22.75
N TYR A 462 -34.76 -17.54 21.45
CA TYR A 462 -35.51 -16.55 20.65
C TYR A 462 -36.98 -16.96 20.62
N ASP A 463 -37.79 -16.40 21.49
CA ASP A 463 -39.26 -16.51 21.40
C ASP A 463 -39.73 -15.50 20.35
N SER A 464 -39.96 -15.99 19.14
CA SER A 464 -40.53 -15.21 18.03
C SER A 464 -41.97 -14.73 18.29
N SER A 465 -42.60 -15.17 19.39
CA SER A 465 -43.96 -14.79 19.78
C SER A 465 -44.02 -13.55 20.69
N MET A 466 -42.90 -13.08 21.23
CA MET A 466 -42.87 -11.82 21.97
C MET A 466 -43.15 -10.65 21.03
N LYS A 467 -44.39 -10.21 20.96
CA LYS A 467 -44.75 -8.89 20.46
C LYS A 467 -44.06 -7.87 21.37
N TRP A 468 -43.07 -7.21 20.83
CA TRP A 468 -42.38 -6.12 21.49
C TRP A 468 -43.33 -4.92 21.56
N VAL A 469 -43.70 -4.51 22.76
CA VAL A 469 -44.44 -3.28 23.06
C VAL A 469 -43.47 -2.12 23.12
#